data_3788447dd285809bb250af305dcf8808
#
_entry.id   3788447dd285809bb250af305dcf8808
#
_cell.length_a   1.000
_cell.length_b   1.000
_cell.length_c   1.000
_cell.angle_alpha   90.00
_cell.angle_beta   90.00
_cell.angle_gamma   90.00
#
_symmetry.space_group_name_H-M   'P 1'
#
loop_
_entity.id
_entity.type
_entity.pdbx_description
1 polymer ?
#
loop_
_entity_poly.entity_id
_entity_poly.type
_entity_poly.pdbx_seq_one_letter_code
_entity_poly.pdbx_strand_id
1 'polypeptide(L)'
;MKLSLSVAVGNYDRTRALVDGRVQIDGVHPAIMTLSPEEMFFRAFRHADFDITELSLASYAVSLANGANKYVALPIFLSRAFRHSSIYVTRASGIQTP
;
A
#
# COMPACT_ATOMS: atom_id res chain seq x y z
N MET A 1 -0.23 -5.07 28.40
CA MET A 1 0.80 -5.41 27.37
C MET A 1 0.35 -4.89 26.02
N LYS A 2 1.22 -4.23 25.30
CA LYS A 2 0.92 -3.76 23.94
C LYS A 2 1.53 -4.73 22.92
N LEU A 3 0.81 -4.98 21.84
CA LEU A 3 1.28 -5.82 20.75
C LEU A 3 2.26 -5.02 19.88
N SER A 4 3.45 -5.54 19.67
CA SER A 4 4.44 -4.92 18.77
C SER A 4 4.17 -5.37 17.34
N LEU A 5 3.91 -4.41 16.45
CA LEU A 5 3.61 -4.65 15.04
C LEU A 5 4.46 -3.76 14.13
N SER A 6 4.91 -4.32 13.03
CA SER A 6 5.55 -3.58 11.94
C SER A 6 4.48 -2.99 11.02
N VAL A 7 4.62 -1.69 10.72
CA VAL A 7 3.64 -0.94 9.93
C VAL A 7 4.37 -0.22 8.80
N ALA A 8 4.04 -0.53 7.56
CA ALA A 8 4.59 0.14 6.39
C ALA A 8 3.52 1.00 5.70
N VAL A 9 3.78 2.28 5.58
CA VAL A 9 2.86 3.26 4.96
C VAL A 9 3.62 4.24 4.08
N GLY A 10 2.90 4.83 3.12
CA GLY A 10 3.43 5.92 2.32
C GLY A 10 3.52 7.22 3.11
N ASN A 11 4.32 8.15 2.60
CA ASN A 11 4.50 9.46 3.20
C ASN A 11 3.40 10.43 2.72
N TYR A 12 2.24 10.36 3.35
CA TYR A 12 1.07 11.19 3.02
C TYR A 12 0.69 12.09 4.20
N ASP A 13 0.01 13.18 3.91
CA ASP A 13 -0.61 14.01 4.96
C ASP A 13 -1.57 13.19 5.83
N ARG A 14 -2.28 12.26 5.21
CA ARG A 14 -3.26 11.38 5.87
C ARG A 14 -2.63 10.41 6.87
N THR A 15 -1.38 10.01 6.66
CA THR A 15 -0.65 9.08 7.54
C THR A 15 0.29 9.80 8.50
N ARG A 16 0.51 11.09 8.31
CA ARG A 16 1.51 11.87 9.06
C ARG A 16 1.28 11.80 10.57
N ALA A 17 0.06 11.95 11.03
CA ALA A 17 -0.26 11.94 12.46
C ALA A 17 0.06 10.58 13.13
N LEU A 18 -0.09 9.49 12.37
CA LEU A 18 0.30 8.16 12.83
C LEU A 18 1.83 8.02 12.88
N VAL A 19 2.52 8.48 11.84
CA VAL A 19 3.99 8.45 11.75
C VAL A 19 4.64 9.27 12.86
N ASP A 20 4.10 10.46 13.13
CA ASP A 20 4.61 11.37 14.18
C ASP A 20 4.24 10.93 15.61
N GLY A 21 3.39 9.92 15.75
CA GLY A 21 2.91 9.47 17.05
C GLY A 21 1.83 10.35 17.68
N ARG A 22 1.30 11.35 16.96
CA ARG A 22 0.18 12.19 17.45
C ARG A 22 -1.12 11.41 17.56
N VAL A 23 -1.28 10.38 16.74
CA VAL A 23 -2.37 9.41 16.80
C VAL A 23 -1.75 8.05 17.11
N GLN A 24 -2.33 7.34 18.04
CA GLN A 24 -1.86 6.02 18.45
C GLN A 24 -2.91 4.95 18.13
N ILE A 25 -2.42 3.74 17.89
CA ILE A 25 -3.28 2.56 17.74
C ILE A 25 -3.44 1.95 19.14
N ASP A 26 -4.66 1.88 19.64
CA ASP A 26 -4.90 1.35 20.97
C ASP A 26 -4.46 -0.13 21.06
N GLY A 27 -3.76 -0.46 22.13
CA GLY A 27 -3.22 -1.80 22.37
C GLY A 27 -2.01 -2.18 21.52
N VAL A 28 -1.49 -1.27 20.68
CA VAL A 28 -0.38 -1.55 19.77
C VAL A 28 0.81 -0.66 20.04
N HIS A 29 2.01 -1.22 19.91
CA HIS A 29 3.27 -0.47 19.84
C HIS A 29 3.82 -0.62 18.42
N PRO A 30 3.53 0.32 17.50
CA PRO A 30 3.87 0.17 16.11
C PRO A 30 5.32 0.57 15.83
N ALA A 31 6.03 -0.24 15.05
CA ALA A 31 7.27 0.14 14.37
C ALA A 31 6.90 0.64 12.97
N ILE A 32 6.80 1.96 12.80
CA ILE A 32 6.31 2.57 11.57
C ILE A 32 7.46 2.87 10.63
N MET A 33 7.33 2.43 9.38
CA MET A 33 8.25 2.71 8.30
C MET A 33 7.52 3.43 7.17
N THR A 34 8.12 4.51 6.67
CA THR A 34 7.63 5.18 5.46
C THR A 34 8.51 4.75 4.29
N LEU A 35 7.89 4.10 3.31
CA LEU A 35 8.58 3.51 2.17
C LEU A 35 7.94 3.97 0.86
N SER A 36 8.70 3.89 -0.23
CA SER A 36 8.13 4.06 -1.56
C SER A 36 7.15 2.92 -1.87
N PRO A 37 6.14 3.16 -2.72
CA PRO A 37 5.21 2.10 -3.11
C PRO A 37 5.91 0.88 -3.70
N GLU A 38 6.92 1.09 -4.52
CA GLU A 38 7.66 0.02 -5.18
C GLU A 38 8.36 -0.89 -4.17
N GLU A 39 9.09 -0.31 -3.23
CA GLU A 39 9.79 -1.07 -2.20
C GLU A 39 8.80 -1.76 -1.25
N MET A 40 7.79 -1.02 -0.79
CA MET A 40 6.80 -1.52 0.16
C MET A 40 6.01 -2.69 -0.42
N PHE A 41 5.52 -2.57 -1.66
CA PHE A 41 4.72 -3.61 -2.30
C PHE A 41 5.57 -4.83 -2.65
N PHE A 42 6.80 -4.63 -3.13
CA PHE A 42 7.73 -5.74 -3.38
C PHE A 42 7.99 -6.56 -2.11
N ARG A 43 8.35 -5.90 -1.02
CA ARG A 43 8.63 -6.56 0.25
C ARG A 43 7.40 -7.25 0.83
N ALA A 44 6.23 -6.63 0.72
CA ALA A 44 4.99 -7.21 1.21
C ALA A 44 4.60 -8.48 0.42
N PHE A 45 4.55 -8.40 -0.91
CA PHE A 45 4.14 -9.54 -1.73
C PHE A 45 5.18 -10.66 -1.78
N ARG A 46 6.44 -10.31 -1.79
CA ARG A 46 7.53 -11.29 -1.91
C ARG A 46 7.86 -11.96 -0.59
N HIS A 47 7.94 -11.19 0.48
CA HIS A 47 8.48 -11.62 1.76
C HIS A 47 7.50 -11.55 2.92
N ALA A 48 6.36 -10.88 2.78
CA ALA A 48 5.42 -10.60 3.86
C ALA A 48 6.13 -9.94 5.08
N ASP A 49 6.99 -8.95 4.80
CA ASP A 49 7.86 -8.33 5.81
C ASP A 49 7.12 -7.50 6.87
N PHE A 50 5.86 -7.17 6.62
CA PHE A 50 5.11 -6.25 7.47
C PHE A 50 3.85 -6.92 8.02
N ASP A 51 3.48 -6.56 9.26
CA ASP A 51 2.22 -6.97 9.85
C ASP A 51 1.05 -6.16 9.28
N ILE A 52 1.25 -4.85 9.11
CA ILE A 52 0.28 -3.92 8.53
C ILE A 52 0.99 -3.16 7.39
N THR A 53 0.39 -3.12 6.22
CA THR A 53 1.00 -2.44 5.07
C THR A 53 -0.04 -1.96 4.07
N GLU A 54 0.30 -0.94 3.29
CA GLU A 54 -0.42 -0.62 2.07
C GLU A 54 -0.07 -1.64 0.99
N LEU A 55 -1.02 -1.92 0.12
CA LEU A 55 -0.82 -2.79 -1.04
C LEU A 55 -1.49 -2.21 -2.28
N SER A 56 -0.97 -2.57 -3.45
CA SER A 56 -1.67 -2.36 -4.72
C SER A 56 -2.94 -3.21 -4.75
N LEU A 57 -4.09 -2.58 -4.97
CA LEU A 57 -5.37 -3.30 -5.07
C LEU A 57 -5.37 -4.32 -6.22
N ALA A 58 -4.82 -3.94 -7.38
CA ALA A 58 -4.74 -4.84 -8.53
C ALA A 58 -3.87 -6.07 -8.21
N SER A 59 -2.69 -5.87 -7.65
CA SER A 59 -1.79 -6.98 -7.29
C SER A 59 -2.38 -7.84 -6.17
N TYR A 60 -3.10 -7.24 -5.24
CA TYR A 60 -3.82 -7.98 -4.20
C TYR A 60 -4.90 -8.88 -4.80
N ALA A 61 -5.71 -8.35 -5.73
CA ALA A 61 -6.73 -9.14 -6.43
C ALA A 61 -6.12 -10.33 -7.19
N VAL A 62 -4.98 -10.11 -7.86
CA VAL A 62 -4.26 -11.19 -8.55
C VAL A 62 -3.75 -12.24 -7.55
N SER A 63 -3.23 -11.82 -6.41
CA SER A 63 -2.76 -12.75 -5.36
C SER A 63 -3.89 -13.60 -4.80
N LEU A 64 -5.07 -13.03 -4.62
CA LEU A 64 -6.27 -13.76 -4.22
C LEU A 64 -6.67 -14.81 -5.27
N ALA A 65 -6.73 -14.42 -6.54
CA ALA A 65 -7.11 -15.29 -7.63
C ALA A 65 -6.16 -16.49 -7.77
N ASN A 66 -4.88 -16.29 -7.48
CA ASN A 66 -3.85 -17.32 -7.54
C ASN A 66 -3.68 -18.12 -6.25
N GLY A 67 -4.45 -17.84 -5.22
CA GLY A 67 -4.32 -18.51 -3.92
C GLY A 67 -3.02 -18.21 -3.18
N ALA A 68 -2.29 -17.16 -3.59
CA ALA A 68 -1.00 -16.76 -3.02
C ALA A 68 -1.11 -15.62 -1.99
N ASN A 69 -2.31 -15.40 -1.47
CA ASN A 69 -2.59 -14.30 -0.55
C ASN A 69 -2.03 -14.55 0.85
N LYS A 70 -1.31 -13.56 1.38
CA LYS A 70 -0.75 -13.57 2.74
C LYS A 70 -1.36 -12.49 3.64
N TYR A 71 -2.21 -11.63 3.09
CA TYR A 71 -2.79 -10.49 3.79
C TYR A 71 -4.32 -10.50 3.70
N VAL A 72 -4.95 -9.89 4.67
CA VAL A 72 -6.39 -9.60 4.66
C VAL A 72 -6.56 -8.11 4.38
N ALA A 73 -7.31 -7.76 3.34
CA ALA A 73 -7.55 -6.36 3.01
C ALA A 73 -8.55 -5.71 3.96
N LEU A 74 -8.22 -4.49 4.36
CA LEU A 74 -9.15 -3.59 5.03
C LEU A 74 -9.70 -2.58 4.00
N PRO A 75 -10.96 -2.15 4.10
CA PRO A 75 -11.57 -1.23 3.14
C PRO A 75 -11.11 0.23 3.38
N ILE A 76 -9.80 0.43 3.42
CA ILE A 76 -9.17 1.73 3.66
C ILE A 76 -8.29 2.04 2.45
N PHE A 77 -8.58 3.14 1.76
CA PHE A 77 -7.90 3.56 0.53
C PHE A 77 -7.03 4.77 0.84
N LEU A 78 -5.74 4.56 1.01
CA LEU A 78 -4.79 5.57 1.46
C LEU A 78 -4.26 6.44 0.32
N SER A 79 -3.91 5.84 -0.81
CA SER A 79 -3.42 6.58 -1.97
C SER A 79 -4.59 7.19 -2.75
N ARG A 80 -4.57 8.50 -2.89
CA ARG A 80 -5.57 9.27 -3.64
C ARG A 80 -4.84 10.18 -4.61
N ALA A 81 -4.78 9.77 -5.87
CA ALA A 81 -4.11 10.53 -6.92
C ALA A 81 -4.81 10.32 -8.25
N PHE A 82 -4.82 11.37 -9.08
CA PHE A 82 -5.22 11.24 -10.47
C PHE A 82 -4.15 10.48 -11.25
N ARG A 83 -4.56 9.51 -12.05
CA ARG A 83 -3.66 8.63 -12.81
C ARG A 83 -3.78 8.82 -14.32
N HIS A 84 -4.17 10.00 -14.78
CA HIS A 84 -4.26 10.30 -16.21
C HIS A 84 -2.93 10.07 -16.92
N SER A 85 -1.81 10.35 -16.28
CA SER A 85 -0.47 10.10 -16.79
C SER A 85 -0.12 8.60 -16.93
N SER A 86 -0.95 7.72 -16.40
CA SER A 86 -0.76 6.26 -16.49
C SER A 86 -1.60 5.61 -17.60
N ILE A 87 -2.24 6.43 -18.43
CA ILE A 87 -2.98 5.98 -19.60
C ILE A 87 -2.04 6.04 -20.80
N TYR A 88 -1.75 4.91 -21.39
CA TYR A 88 -0.81 4.77 -22.50
C TYR A 88 -1.51 4.22 -23.74
N VAL A 89 -1.05 4.66 -24.89
CA VAL A 89 -1.46 4.12 -26.18
C VAL A 89 -0.22 3.70 -26.96
N THR A 90 -0.33 2.67 -27.77
CA THR A 90 0.75 2.32 -28.69
C THR A 90 0.75 3.29 -29.88
N ARG A 91 1.92 3.60 -30.42
CA ARG A 91 2.01 4.45 -31.63
C ARG A 91 1.25 3.89 -32.81
N ALA A 92 1.19 2.55 -32.92
CA ALA A 92 0.52 1.86 -34.00
C ALA A 92 -1.02 1.92 -33.90
N SER A 93 -1.58 2.29 -32.72
CA SER A 93 -3.03 2.32 -32.53
C SER A 93 -3.72 3.46 -33.30
N GLY A 94 -2.99 4.54 -33.62
CA GLY A 94 -3.56 5.74 -34.24
C GLY A 94 -4.44 6.59 -33.30
N ILE A 95 -4.59 6.21 -32.02
CA ILE A 95 -5.37 6.94 -31.03
C ILE A 95 -4.59 8.21 -30.63
N GLN A 96 -5.20 9.38 -30.80
CA GLN A 96 -4.58 10.69 -30.48
C GLN A 96 -5.30 11.43 -29.34
N THR A 97 -6.52 11.08 -29.04
CA THR A 97 -7.34 11.68 -27.97
C THR A 97 -8.09 10.59 -27.20
N PRO A 98 -8.50 10.88 -25.96
CA PRO A 98 -9.34 9.96 -25.18
C PRO A 98 -10.67 9.65 -25.84
#